data_dc9d183ff6c357ae0e3412a23931a089
#
_entry.id   dc9d183ff6c357ae0e3412a23931a089
#
_cell.length_a   1.000
_cell.length_b   1.000
_cell.length_c   1.000
_cell.angle_alpha   90.00
_cell.angle_beta   90.00
_cell.angle_gamma   90.00
#
_symmetry.space_group_name_H-M   'P 1'
#
loop_
_entity.id
_entity.type
_entity.pdbx_description
1 polymer ?
#
loop_
_entity_poly.entity_id
_entity_poly.type
_entity_poly.pdbx_seq_one_letter_code
_entity_poly.pdbx_strand_id
1 'polypeptide(L)'
;MNYEIPNTYNWFAKLNLTQFIPWNFETEINPNSSINERFKIENEQNREILTFGRKQDMDTFVGFEIVNGKIAENIIVFHPSFGQNIKGWNIIESKHSNFFDFMQKRVLPEMKEWIPEDDVNDYIG
;
A
#
# COMPACT_ATOMS: atom_id res chain seq x y z
N MET A 1 -3.09 -17.57 -9.22
CA MET A 1 -4.20 -16.71 -9.67
C MET A 1 -3.61 -15.45 -10.28
N ASN A 2 -3.97 -15.16 -11.52
CA ASN A 2 -3.46 -13.97 -12.21
C ASN A 2 -4.41 -12.81 -11.97
N TYR A 3 -3.96 -11.83 -11.20
CA TYR A 3 -4.70 -10.60 -11.03
C TYR A 3 -4.29 -9.61 -12.11
N GLU A 4 -5.28 -8.93 -12.66
CA GLU A 4 -5.01 -7.82 -13.58
C GLU A 4 -4.74 -6.57 -12.75
N ILE A 5 -3.47 -6.24 -12.62
CA ILE A 5 -3.06 -5.06 -11.87
C ILE A 5 -3.39 -3.81 -12.70
N PRO A 6 -3.95 -2.77 -12.08
CA PRO A 6 -4.27 -1.53 -12.80
C PRO A 6 -3.07 -1.00 -13.60
N ASN A 7 -3.35 -0.61 -14.84
CA ASN A 7 -2.30 -0.22 -15.78
C ASN A 7 -1.44 0.95 -15.29
N THR A 8 -2.03 1.85 -14.53
CA THR A 8 -1.30 2.97 -13.94
C THR A 8 -0.14 2.47 -13.07
N TYR A 9 -0.39 1.46 -12.23
CA TYR A 9 0.65 0.89 -11.39
C TYR A 9 1.72 0.20 -12.24
N ASN A 10 1.31 -0.50 -13.30
CA ASN A 10 2.25 -1.16 -14.19
C ASN A 10 3.21 -0.16 -14.83
N TRP A 11 2.73 1.04 -15.21
CA TRP A 11 3.57 2.10 -15.73
C TRP A 11 4.63 2.54 -14.70
N PHE A 12 4.20 2.80 -13.47
CA PHE A 12 5.12 3.20 -12.40
C PHE A 12 6.18 2.13 -12.15
N ALA A 13 5.77 0.87 -12.04
CA ALA A 13 6.68 -0.24 -11.80
C ALA A 13 7.69 -0.41 -12.95
N LYS A 14 7.24 -0.32 -14.19
CA LYS A 14 8.10 -0.44 -15.37
C LYS A 14 9.10 0.70 -15.48
N LEU A 15 8.74 1.88 -15.02
CA LEU A 15 9.64 3.04 -14.99
C LEU A 15 10.52 3.07 -13.75
N ASN A 16 10.45 2.03 -12.92
CA ASN A 16 11.15 1.94 -11.63
C ASN A 16 10.79 3.08 -10.67
N LEU A 17 9.57 3.59 -10.77
CA LEU A 17 9.05 4.62 -9.86
C LEU A 17 8.42 3.93 -8.66
N THR A 18 9.26 3.41 -7.78
CA THR A 18 8.84 2.60 -6.64
C THR A 18 9.30 3.13 -5.29
N GLN A 19 10.18 4.12 -5.28
CA GLN A 19 10.68 4.71 -4.05
C GLN A 19 10.22 6.16 -3.92
N PHE A 20 9.31 6.37 -2.98
CA PHE A 20 8.74 7.68 -2.68
C PHE A 20 8.82 7.91 -1.17
N ILE A 21 10.03 8.03 -0.66
CA ILE A 21 10.32 8.11 0.78
C ILE A 21 9.30 9.01 1.50
N PRO A 22 8.60 8.51 2.53
CA PRO A 22 8.82 7.23 3.25
C PRO A 22 8.11 6.01 2.65
N TRP A 23 7.50 6.11 1.48
CA TRP A 23 6.79 5.00 0.84
C TRP A 23 7.70 4.20 -0.09
N ASN A 24 7.57 2.87 -0.03
CA ASN A 24 8.27 1.94 -0.93
C ASN A 24 7.24 1.00 -1.55
N PHE A 25 7.27 0.87 -2.89
CA PHE A 25 6.34 0.03 -3.63
C PHE A 25 7.07 -1.17 -4.24
N GLU A 26 6.34 -2.27 -4.40
CA GLU A 26 6.88 -3.50 -4.98
C GLU A 26 6.95 -3.37 -6.51
N THR A 27 8.10 -3.75 -7.09
CA THR A 27 8.21 -3.86 -8.54
C THR A 27 7.45 -5.07 -9.05
N GLU A 28 7.41 -6.14 -8.26
CA GLU A 28 6.62 -7.34 -8.53
C GLU A 28 5.73 -7.62 -7.32
N ILE A 29 4.42 -7.47 -7.51
CA ILE A 29 3.47 -7.68 -6.43
C ILE A 29 3.30 -9.17 -6.16
N ASN A 30 3.43 -9.57 -4.90
CA ASN A 30 3.22 -10.95 -4.48
C ASN A 30 1.77 -11.15 -4.02
N PRO A 31 0.93 -11.88 -4.79
CA PRO A 31 -0.45 -12.12 -4.39
C PRO A 31 -0.60 -13.01 -3.15
N ASN A 32 0.47 -13.72 -2.79
CA ASN A 32 0.46 -14.62 -1.63
C ASN A 32 1.17 -14.01 -0.41
N SER A 33 1.29 -12.70 -0.36
CA SER A 33 1.90 -12.01 0.77
C SER A 33 1.14 -12.29 2.06
N SER A 34 1.89 -12.51 3.14
CA SER A 34 1.30 -12.70 4.47
C SER A 34 0.52 -11.47 4.95
N ILE A 35 0.88 -10.30 4.46
CA ILE A 35 0.17 -9.05 4.78
C ILE A 35 -1.26 -9.08 4.23
N ASN A 36 -1.45 -9.66 3.04
CA ASN A 36 -2.79 -9.79 2.47
C ASN A 36 -3.69 -10.65 3.36
N GLU A 37 -3.16 -11.76 3.87
CA GLU A 37 -3.89 -12.62 4.80
C GLU A 37 -4.18 -11.90 6.11
N ARG A 38 -3.24 -11.13 6.60
CA ARG A 38 -3.41 -10.37 7.83
C ARG A 38 -4.54 -9.35 7.71
N PHE A 39 -4.59 -8.65 6.60
CA PHE A 39 -5.67 -7.71 6.31
C PHE A 39 -7.03 -8.42 6.30
N LYS A 40 -7.10 -9.56 5.62
CA LYS A 40 -8.33 -10.34 5.51
C LYS A 40 -8.83 -10.79 6.88
N ILE A 41 -7.92 -11.22 7.75
CA ILE A 41 -8.27 -11.70 9.09
C ILE A 41 -8.73 -10.57 9.99
N GLU A 42 -8.07 -9.42 9.94
CA GLU A 42 -8.28 -8.34 10.91
C GLU A 42 -9.41 -7.38 10.56
N ASN A 43 -9.73 -7.21 9.27
CA ASN A 43 -10.81 -6.28 8.93
C ASN A 43 -12.18 -6.93 9.13
N GLU A 44 -13.12 -6.14 9.66
CA GLU A 44 -14.46 -6.63 10.00
C GLU A 44 -15.43 -6.62 8.82
N GLN A 45 -15.03 -6.05 7.70
CA GLN A 45 -15.91 -5.84 6.55
C GLN A 45 -15.72 -6.90 5.47
N ASN A 46 -14.98 -7.97 5.76
CA ASN A 46 -14.65 -9.04 4.82
C ASN A 46 -14.00 -8.53 3.52
N ARG A 47 -13.21 -7.47 3.63
CA ARG A 47 -12.48 -6.93 2.49
C ARG A 47 -11.22 -7.75 2.23
N GLU A 48 -10.83 -7.82 0.97
CA GLU A 48 -9.58 -8.46 0.55
C GLU A 48 -8.70 -7.41 -0.13
N ILE A 49 -7.39 -7.62 -0.08
CA ILE A 49 -6.42 -6.65 -0.56
C ILE A 49 -5.29 -7.33 -1.31
N LEU A 50 -4.73 -6.62 -2.28
CA LEU A 50 -3.46 -6.98 -2.91
C LEU A 50 -2.46 -5.88 -2.54
N THR A 51 -1.62 -6.15 -1.55
CA THR A 51 -0.66 -5.18 -1.04
C THR A 51 0.44 -4.93 -2.06
N PHE A 52 0.74 -3.66 -2.32
CA PHE A 52 1.82 -3.30 -3.24
C PHE A 52 2.89 -2.42 -2.60
N GLY A 53 2.70 -1.95 -1.37
CA GLY A 53 3.69 -1.06 -0.76
C GLY A 53 3.54 -0.92 0.73
N ARG A 54 4.53 -0.25 1.31
CA ARG A 54 4.57 0.02 2.75
C ARG A 54 5.30 1.31 3.03
N LYS A 55 5.03 1.89 4.19
CA LYS A 55 5.78 3.01 4.72
C LYS A 55 7.05 2.51 5.40
N GLN A 56 8.17 3.19 5.16
CA GLN A 56 9.45 2.84 5.74
C GLN A 56 9.40 2.90 7.28
N ASP A 57 9.93 1.86 7.93
CA ASP A 57 10.02 1.73 9.38
C ASP A 57 8.68 1.83 10.13
N MET A 58 7.58 1.54 9.44
CA MET A 58 6.25 1.58 10.01
C MET A 58 5.45 0.35 9.57
N ASP A 59 4.45 0.00 10.36
CA ASP A 59 3.55 -1.10 10.05
C ASP A 59 2.33 -0.62 9.25
N THR A 60 2.55 0.35 8.38
CA THR A 60 1.53 0.90 7.50
C THR A 60 1.76 0.38 6.09
N PHE A 61 0.72 -0.22 5.52
CA PHE A 61 0.75 -0.85 4.20
C PHE A 61 -0.31 -0.24 3.30
N VAL A 62 -0.15 -0.47 2.01
CA VAL A 62 -1.09 0.02 1.01
C VAL A 62 -1.31 -1.05 -0.06
N GLY A 63 -2.54 -1.15 -0.52
CA GLY A 63 -2.89 -2.12 -1.56
C GLY A 63 -4.12 -1.75 -2.33
N PHE A 64 -4.34 -2.49 -3.42
CA PHE A 64 -5.58 -2.41 -4.19
C PHE A 64 -6.62 -3.33 -3.56
N GLU A 65 -7.84 -2.85 -3.42
CA GLU A 65 -8.93 -3.69 -2.93
C GLU A 65 -9.30 -4.74 -3.97
N ILE A 66 -9.57 -5.96 -3.52
CA ILE A 66 -10.07 -7.04 -4.38
C ILE A 66 -11.57 -7.12 -4.17
N VAL A 67 -12.34 -6.96 -5.24
CA VAL A 67 -13.80 -7.01 -5.21
C VAL A 67 -14.28 -8.09 -6.17
N ASN A 68 -14.99 -9.08 -5.64
CA ASN A 68 -15.49 -10.21 -6.43
C ASN A 68 -14.39 -10.92 -7.23
N GLY A 69 -13.23 -11.09 -6.60
CA GLY A 69 -12.09 -11.76 -7.22
C GLY A 69 -11.32 -10.94 -8.23
N LYS A 70 -11.65 -9.67 -8.38
CA LYS A 70 -10.98 -8.76 -9.33
C LYS A 70 -10.36 -7.59 -8.58
N ILE A 71 -9.22 -7.13 -9.10
CA ILE A 71 -8.55 -5.95 -8.53
C ILE A 71 -9.31 -4.70 -8.96
N ALA A 72 -9.79 -3.96 -7.97
CA ALA A 72 -10.40 -2.66 -8.20
C ALA A 72 -9.31 -1.58 -8.26
N GLU A 73 -9.66 -0.41 -8.76
CA GLU A 73 -8.71 0.70 -8.79
C GLU A 73 -8.60 1.40 -7.44
N ASN A 74 -9.59 1.24 -6.57
CA ASN A 74 -9.56 1.87 -5.26
C ASN A 74 -8.45 1.28 -4.38
N ILE A 75 -7.87 2.14 -3.58
CA ILE A 75 -6.71 1.84 -2.76
C ILE A 75 -7.05 2.00 -1.29
N ILE A 76 -6.52 1.09 -0.47
CA ILE A 76 -6.70 1.10 0.97
C ILE A 76 -5.33 1.20 1.63
N VAL A 77 -5.18 2.18 2.52
CA VAL A 77 -4.03 2.30 3.41
C VAL A 77 -4.44 1.73 4.75
N PHE A 78 -3.65 0.79 5.29
CA PHE A 78 -4.04 0.07 6.49
C PHE A 78 -2.85 -0.24 7.39
N HIS A 79 -3.15 -0.48 8.67
CA HIS A 79 -2.16 -0.74 9.70
C HIS A 79 -2.57 -2.00 10.46
N PRO A 80 -2.00 -3.19 10.14
CA PRO A 80 -2.32 -4.43 10.86
C PRO A 80 -1.83 -4.37 12.31
N SER A 81 -2.51 -5.07 13.19
CA SER A 81 -2.10 -5.16 14.59
C SER A 81 -0.91 -6.08 14.79
N PHE A 82 -0.73 -7.07 13.90
CA PHE A 82 0.24 -8.17 14.02
C PHE A 82 0.12 -8.94 15.34
N GLY A 83 -0.88 -8.60 16.12
CA GLY A 83 -1.08 -9.23 17.38
C GLY A 83 -2.16 -10.27 17.32
N GLN A 84 -2.69 -10.53 18.44
CA GLN A 84 -3.73 -11.48 18.69
C GLN A 84 -5.01 -11.02 18.04
N ASN A 85 -5.59 -11.81 17.19
CA ASN A 85 -6.95 -11.73 16.62
C ASN A 85 -7.82 -10.56 17.13
N ILE A 86 -7.36 -9.36 17.00
CA ILE A 86 -8.11 -8.18 17.43
C ILE A 86 -9.00 -7.76 16.27
N LYS A 87 -10.16 -8.39 16.18
CA LYS A 87 -11.23 -7.83 15.37
C LYS A 87 -11.85 -6.71 16.19
N GLY A 88 -12.16 -5.62 15.53
CA GLY A 88 -12.84 -4.50 16.17
C GLY A 88 -12.04 -3.24 16.24
N TRP A 89 -10.75 -3.30 15.97
CA TRP A 89 -10.01 -2.06 15.81
C TRP A 89 -9.98 -1.69 14.33
N ASN A 90 -10.00 -0.41 14.07
CA ASN A 90 -10.05 0.07 12.70
C ASN A 90 -8.65 0.05 12.08
N ILE A 91 -8.36 -1.00 11.34
CA ILE A 91 -7.06 -1.11 10.68
C ILE A 91 -6.94 -0.25 9.43
N ILE A 92 -8.05 0.24 8.90
CA ILE A 92 -8.04 1.06 7.70
C ILE A 92 -7.79 2.52 8.08
N GLU A 93 -6.67 3.08 7.61
CA GLU A 93 -6.33 4.48 7.86
C GLU A 93 -7.00 5.42 6.86
N SER A 94 -6.97 5.06 5.56
CA SER A 94 -7.58 5.88 4.53
C SER A 94 -7.91 5.05 3.30
N LYS A 95 -8.81 5.59 2.47
CA LYS A 95 -9.20 4.99 1.19
C LYS A 95 -9.08 6.05 0.11
N HIS A 96 -8.67 5.61 -1.08
CA HIS A 96 -8.45 6.50 -2.21
C HIS A 96 -9.08 5.89 -3.46
N SER A 97 -9.56 6.74 -4.36
CA SER A 97 -10.31 6.27 -5.52
C SER A 97 -9.46 5.58 -6.58
N ASN A 98 -8.17 5.93 -6.65
CA ASN A 98 -7.22 5.33 -7.58
C ASN A 98 -5.79 5.64 -7.14
N PHE A 99 -4.82 5.14 -7.92
CA PHE A 99 -3.41 5.30 -7.59
C PHE A 99 -2.98 6.77 -7.56
N PHE A 100 -3.42 7.58 -8.52
CA PHE A 100 -3.08 9.00 -8.55
C PHE A 100 -3.67 9.76 -7.36
N ASP A 101 -4.89 9.42 -6.97
CA ASP A 101 -5.53 10.03 -5.80
C ASP A 101 -4.71 9.73 -4.53
N PHE A 102 -4.25 8.49 -4.39
CA PHE A 102 -3.39 8.07 -3.30
C PHE A 102 -2.05 8.83 -3.32
N MET A 103 -1.40 8.91 -4.48
CA MET A 103 -0.15 9.65 -4.62
C MET A 103 -0.30 11.11 -4.21
N GLN A 104 -1.37 11.75 -4.67
CA GLN A 104 -1.61 13.16 -4.41
C GLN A 104 -1.95 13.45 -2.94
N LYS A 105 -2.72 12.59 -2.32
CA LYS A 105 -3.24 12.84 -0.96
C LYS A 105 -2.36 12.30 0.15
N ARG A 106 -1.59 11.25 -0.11
CA ARG A 106 -0.77 10.61 0.91
C ARG A 106 0.72 10.67 0.59
N VAL A 107 1.12 10.22 -0.59
CA VAL A 107 2.54 10.01 -0.88
C VAL A 107 3.29 11.33 -1.00
N LEU A 108 2.83 12.22 -1.87
CA LEU A 108 3.54 13.49 -2.10
C LEU A 108 3.56 14.41 -0.88
N PRO A 109 2.45 14.57 -0.13
CA PRO A 109 2.49 15.36 1.09
C PRO A 109 3.44 14.79 2.14
N GLU A 110 3.51 13.48 2.28
CA GLU A 110 4.40 12.85 3.26
C GLU A 110 5.86 12.92 2.83
N MET A 111 6.15 12.83 1.53
CA MET A 111 7.49 13.10 1.00
C MET A 111 7.92 14.52 1.33
N LYS A 112 7.01 15.46 1.17
CA LYS A 112 7.28 16.86 1.45
C LYS A 112 7.67 17.10 2.92
N GLU A 113 7.12 16.32 3.82
CA GLU A 113 7.46 16.41 5.24
C GLU A 113 8.79 15.74 5.56
N TRP A 114 9.12 14.62 4.92
CA TRP A 114 10.30 13.83 5.23
C TRP A 114 11.57 14.31 4.55
N ILE A 115 11.49 14.67 3.26
CA ILE A 115 12.66 15.03 2.44
C ILE A 115 13.48 16.20 3.01
N PRO A 116 12.88 17.29 3.52
CA PRO A 116 13.68 18.41 4.01
C PRO A 116 14.57 18.10 5.20
N GLU A 117 14.30 17.05 5.94
CA GLU A 117 15.03 16.70 7.16
C GLU A 117 16.12 15.65 6.93
N ASP A 118 16.11 15.00 5.77
CA ASP A 118 17.01 13.90 5.47
C ASP A 118 17.85 14.17 4.22
N ASP A 119 19.08 13.68 4.22
CA ASP A 119 19.96 13.75 3.06
C ASP A 119 19.59 12.64 2.10
N VAL A 120 19.40 12.97 0.82
CA VAL A 120 19.07 11.99 -0.22
C VAL A 120 20.12 10.86 -0.31
N ASN A 121 21.37 11.17 -0.01
CA ASN A 121 22.43 10.17 -0.07
C ASN A 121 22.29 9.08 0.99
N ASP A 122 21.53 9.33 2.05
CA ASP A 122 21.25 8.32 3.08
C ASP A 122 20.28 7.24 2.57
N TYR A 123 19.54 7.51 1.50
CA TYR A 123 18.52 6.61 0.97
C TYR A 123 18.86 6.03 -0.39
N ILE A 124 19.57 6.77 -1.22
CA ILE A 124 19.80 6.43 -2.62
C ILE A 124 21.27 6.23 -2.95
N GLY A 125 22.12 6.60 -2.02
CA GLY A 125 23.57 6.46 -2.17
C GLY A 125 24.02 5.03 -2.20
#